data_6a2f0294e89419765419f7aee65cce0c
#
_entry.id   6a2f0294e89419765419f7aee65cce0c
#
_cell.length_a   1.000
_cell.length_b   1.000
_cell.length_c   1.000
_cell.angle_alpha   90.00
_cell.angle_beta   90.00
_cell.angle_gamma   90.00
#
_symmetry.space_group_name_H-M   'P 1'
#
loop_
_entity.id
_entity.type
_entity.pdbx_description
1 polymer ?
#
loop_
_entity_poly.entity_id
_entity_poly.type
_entity_poly.pdbx_seq_one_letter_code
_entity_poly.pdbx_strand_id
1 'polypeptide(L)'
;MAYKNEIMNEICGSEELRKLLNCEEGDRIPFRYSFPFEYLPGTFSGTERYINFDISTAIDPANNTFRNLTVCLYILSHEDAAIWEENGQACLWYDRAACELEQILCGKNLFGVGRTILSSSEPYSPHERCKGRLLKFTTKDFSNKSITPLQATRHGV
;
A
#
# COMPACT_ATOMS: atom_id res chain seq x y z
N MET A 1 -1.34 7.43 13.61
CA MET A 1 -1.49 6.44 12.53
C MET A 1 -2.61 6.76 11.51
N ALA A 2 -3.06 7.99 11.42
CA ALA A 2 -4.14 8.38 10.50
C ALA A 2 -3.84 8.00 9.04
N TYR A 3 -2.63 8.26 8.56
CA TYR A 3 -2.25 7.97 7.17
C TYR A 3 -2.35 6.48 6.78
N LYS A 4 -1.94 5.58 7.67
CA LYS A 4 -2.02 4.14 7.40
C LYS A 4 -3.46 3.65 7.31
N ASN A 5 -4.36 4.22 8.11
CA ASN A 5 -5.78 3.91 8.04
C ASN A 5 -6.41 4.36 6.71
N GLU A 6 -6.00 5.52 6.20
CA GLU A 6 -6.49 6.02 4.92
C GLU A 6 -6.11 5.08 3.76
N ILE A 7 -4.84 4.64 3.70
CA ILE A 7 -4.39 3.66 2.70
C ILE A 7 -5.15 2.33 2.87
N MET A 8 -5.27 1.82 4.10
CA MET A 8 -6.00 0.58 4.35
C MET A 8 -7.46 0.66 3.91
N ASN A 9 -8.11 1.79 4.16
CA ASN A 9 -9.50 2.02 3.74
C ASN A 9 -9.65 2.02 2.21
N GLU A 10 -8.70 2.62 1.48
CA GLU A 10 -8.70 2.59 0.01
C GLU A 10 -8.52 1.16 -0.51
N ILE A 11 -7.62 0.38 0.07
CA ILE A 11 -7.41 -1.03 -0.30
C ILE A 11 -8.66 -1.86 -0.01
N CYS A 12 -9.24 -1.71 1.19
CA CYS A 12 -10.45 -2.45 1.60
C CYS A 12 -11.69 -2.07 0.79
N GLY A 13 -11.77 -0.83 0.33
CA GLY A 13 -12.90 -0.31 -0.43
C GLY A 13 -12.90 -0.73 -1.91
N SER A 14 -11.83 -1.29 -2.42
CA SER A 14 -11.73 -1.72 -3.81
C SER A 14 -12.25 -3.15 -4.01
N GLU A 15 -13.34 -3.30 -4.75
CA GLU A 15 -13.87 -4.62 -5.13
C GLU A 15 -12.89 -5.38 -6.03
N GLU A 16 -12.19 -4.69 -6.93
CA GLU A 16 -11.18 -5.31 -7.81
C GLU A 16 -10.00 -5.86 -7.01
N LEU A 17 -9.51 -5.13 -6.00
CA LEU A 17 -8.44 -5.65 -5.15
C LEU A 17 -8.91 -6.86 -4.32
N ARG A 18 -10.15 -6.85 -3.83
CA ARG A 18 -10.72 -8.01 -3.14
C ARG A 18 -10.74 -9.25 -4.04
N LYS A 19 -11.15 -9.07 -5.30
CA LYS A 19 -11.14 -10.13 -6.30
C LYS A 19 -9.73 -10.63 -6.61
N LEU A 20 -8.78 -9.71 -6.83
CA LEU A 20 -7.37 -10.04 -7.07
C LEU A 20 -6.72 -10.78 -5.89
N LEU A 21 -7.13 -10.50 -4.66
CA LEU A 21 -6.68 -11.18 -3.44
C LEU A 21 -7.41 -12.50 -3.17
N ASN A 22 -8.38 -12.88 -4.00
CA ASN A 22 -9.28 -14.02 -3.76
C ASN A 22 -9.98 -13.96 -2.39
N CYS A 23 -10.37 -12.76 -1.96
CA CYS A 23 -11.11 -12.58 -0.72
C CYS A 23 -12.53 -13.13 -0.87
N GLU A 24 -12.91 -14.04 0.00
CA GLU A 24 -14.29 -14.51 0.08
C GLU A 24 -15.20 -13.45 0.70
N GLU A 25 -16.50 -13.62 0.53
CA GLU A 25 -17.48 -12.73 1.17
C GLU A 25 -17.35 -12.85 2.70
N GLY A 26 -17.16 -11.71 3.36
CA GLY A 26 -16.93 -11.63 4.80
C GLY A 26 -15.46 -11.72 5.24
N ASP A 27 -14.53 -12.04 4.36
CA ASP A 27 -13.10 -12.00 4.66
C ASP A 27 -12.62 -10.58 5.01
N ARG A 28 -11.78 -10.50 6.04
CA ARG A 28 -11.13 -9.25 6.43
C ARG A 28 -9.79 -9.12 5.71
N ILE A 29 -9.63 -8.04 4.95
CA ILE A 29 -8.36 -7.73 4.27
C ILE A 29 -7.25 -7.37 5.26
N PRO A 30 -7.49 -6.49 6.27
CA PRO A 30 -6.45 -6.11 7.22
C PRO A 30 -5.90 -7.31 8.00
N PHE A 31 -4.57 -7.39 8.05
CA PHE A 31 -3.79 -8.43 8.76
C PHE A 31 -4.00 -9.87 8.27
N ARG A 32 -4.63 -10.04 7.13
CA ARG A 32 -4.72 -11.33 6.42
C ARG A 32 -4.12 -11.26 5.02
N TYR A 33 -4.48 -10.23 4.26
CA TYR A 33 -4.02 -9.99 2.89
C TYR A 33 -3.25 -8.68 2.74
N SER A 34 -3.38 -7.77 3.71
CA SER A 34 -2.71 -6.47 3.72
C SER A 34 -2.23 -6.11 5.12
N PHE A 35 -0.96 -5.76 5.22
CA PHE A 35 -0.31 -5.37 6.47
C PHE A 35 0.19 -3.93 6.37
N PRO A 36 0.00 -3.11 7.43
CA PRO A 36 0.48 -1.72 7.45
C PRO A 36 1.98 -1.62 7.78
N PHE A 37 2.76 -2.56 7.26
CA PHE A 37 4.21 -2.66 7.34
C PHE A 37 4.68 -3.66 6.28
N GLU A 38 5.97 -3.64 5.96
CA GLU A 38 6.57 -4.67 5.12
C GLU A 38 6.49 -6.03 5.81
N TYR A 39 5.67 -6.91 5.26
CA TYR A 39 5.43 -8.25 5.80
C TYR A 39 5.87 -9.30 4.80
N LEU A 40 6.69 -10.23 5.26
CA LEU A 40 7.08 -11.41 4.54
C LEU A 40 6.79 -12.63 5.43
N PRO A 41 5.88 -13.53 5.04
CA PRO A 41 5.61 -14.71 5.84
C PRO A 41 6.83 -15.61 5.93
N GLY A 42 7.04 -16.26 7.08
CA GLY A 42 8.15 -17.18 7.28
C GLY A 42 8.07 -18.46 6.43
N THR A 43 6.87 -18.79 5.95
CA THR A 43 6.60 -19.92 5.06
C THR A 43 5.63 -19.50 3.98
N PHE A 44 6.00 -19.67 2.72
CA PHE A 44 5.12 -19.49 1.57
C PHE A 44 4.53 -20.83 1.13
N SER A 45 3.21 -20.90 1.02
CA SER A 45 2.48 -22.13 0.69
C SER A 45 2.11 -22.29 -0.78
N GLY A 46 2.40 -21.32 -1.60
CA GLY A 46 2.15 -21.39 -3.05
C GLY A 46 0.90 -20.65 -3.53
N THR A 47 0.01 -20.22 -2.63
CA THR A 47 -1.23 -19.52 -3.00
C THR A 47 -1.33 -18.12 -2.42
N GLU A 48 -0.36 -17.73 -1.61
CA GLU A 48 -0.41 -16.44 -0.93
C GLU A 48 -0.15 -15.27 -1.85
N ARG A 49 -0.95 -14.23 -1.63
CA ARG A 49 -0.87 -12.92 -2.28
C ARG A 49 -1.07 -11.85 -1.23
N TYR A 50 -0.19 -10.85 -1.23
CA TYR A 50 -0.21 -9.77 -0.25
C TYR A 50 -0.07 -8.41 -0.91
N ILE A 51 -0.76 -7.43 -0.34
CA ILE A 51 -0.58 -6.00 -0.64
C ILE A 51 -0.24 -5.33 0.68
N ASN A 52 1.04 -5.18 0.97
CA ASN A 52 1.52 -4.55 2.19
C ASN A 52 1.93 -3.12 1.92
N PHE A 53 1.99 -2.29 2.94
CA PHE A 53 2.43 -0.91 2.76
C PHE A 53 3.09 -0.35 4.02
N ASP A 54 3.94 0.64 3.82
CA ASP A 54 4.47 1.45 4.88
C ASP A 54 4.54 2.92 4.46
N ILE A 55 4.60 3.82 5.42
CA ILE A 55 4.64 5.25 5.19
C ILE A 55 5.80 5.84 5.96
N SER A 56 6.69 6.51 5.24
CA SER A 56 7.73 7.33 5.81
C SER A 56 7.40 8.81 5.67
N THR A 57 7.85 9.60 6.61
CA THR A 57 7.62 11.03 6.64
C THR A 57 8.92 11.78 6.86
N ALA A 58 9.11 12.89 6.16
CA ALA A 58 10.23 13.80 6.35
C ALA A 58 9.71 15.25 6.34
N ILE A 59 10.30 16.10 7.18
CA ILE A 59 10.02 17.54 7.15
C ILE A 59 10.65 18.10 5.88
N ASP A 60 9.91 18.95 5.16
CA ASP A 60 10.43 19.64 3.98
C ASP A 60 11.55 20.60 4.41
N PRO A 61 12.80 20.42 3.93
CA PRO A 61 13.91 21.26 4.33
C PRO A 61 13.78 22.72 3.86
N ALA A 62 13.01 22.96 2.80
CA ALA A 62 12.75 24.29 2.28
C ALA A 62 11.60 25.01 3.01
N ASN A 63 10.68 24.25 3.62
CA ASN A 63 9.53 24.81 4.31
C ASN A 63 9.04 23.89 5.43
N ASN A 64 9.39 24.21 6.66
CA ASN A 64 9.01 23.45 7.85
C ASN A 64 7.49 23.33 8.08
N THR A 65 6.68 24.07 7.33
CA THR A 65 5.21 23.97 7.39
C THR A 65 4.70 22.69 6.75
N PHE A 66 5.46 22.10 5.82
CA PHE A 66 5.07 20.90 5.11
C PHE A 66 5.91 19.69 5.50
N ARG A 67 5.28 18.55 5.38
CA ARG A 67 5.85 17.23 5.58
C ARG A 67 5.76 16.46 4.28
N ASN A 68 6.86 15.91 3.82
CA ASN A 68 6.90 14.99 2.69
C ASN A 68 6.54 13.58 3.17
N LEU A 69 5.63 12.96 2.47
CA LEU A 69 5.16 11.60 2.73
C LEU A 69 5.57 10.70 1.58
N THR A 70 6.11 9.54 1.90
CA THR A 70 6.37 8.47 0.94
C THR A 70 5.61 7.24 1.36
N VAL A 71 4.71 6.78 0.51
CA VAL A 71 3.95 5.54 0.67
C VAL A 71 4.62 4.46 -0.16
N CYS A 72 5.11 3.41 0.48
CA CYS A 72 5.65 2.23 -0.16
C CYS A 72 4.62 1.12 -0.14
N LEU A 73 4.25 0.59 -1.31
CA LEU A 73 3.35 -0.55 -1.45
C LEU A 73 4.14 -1.76 -1.94
N TYR A 74 4.15 -2.81 -1.15
CA TYR A 74 4.82 -4.08 -1.42
C TYR A 74 3.78 -5.09 -1.90
N ILE A 75 3.75 -5.34 -3.19
CA ILE A 75 2.81 -6.26 -3.82
C ILE A 75 3.54 -7.58 -4.04
N LEU A 76 3.09 -8.63 -3.36
CA LEU A 76 3.80 -9.90 -3.30
C LEU A 76 2.91 -11.08 -3.64
N SER A 77 3.46 -12.03 -4.40
CA SER A 77 2.86 -13.35 -4.58
C SER A 77 3.92 -14.44 -4.51
N HIS A 78 3.51 -15.63 -4.14
CA HIS A 78 4.32 -16.82 -4.41
C HIS A 78 4.45 -17.00 -5.93
N GLU A 79 5.57 -17.55 -6.41
CA GLU A 79 5.79 -17.77 -7.84
C GLU A 79 4.69 -18.60 -8.51
N ASP A 80 4.15 -19.61 -7.79
CA ASP A 80 3.05 -20.45 -8.28
C ASP A 80 1.69 -19.72 -8.35
N ALA A 81 1.56 -18.59 -7.66
CA ALA A 81 0.38 -17.72 -7.66
C ALA A 81 0.58 -16.43 -8.47
N ALA A 82 1.67 -16.33 -9.23
CA ALA A 82 2.03 -15.12 -9.96
C ALA A 82 1.20 -14.91 -11.24
N ILE A 83 0.60 -15.96 -11.77
CA ILE A 83 -0.23 -15.87 -12.99
C ILE A 83 -1.66 -15.52 -12.64
N TRP A 84 -2.21 -14.55 -13.36
CA TRP A 84 -3.60 -14.14 -13.32
C TRP A 84 -4.22 -14.21 -14.71
N GLU A 85 -5.39 -14.78 -14.81
CA GLU A 85 -6.14 -14.84 -16.05
C GLU A 85 -7.39 -13.95 -15.98
N GLU A 86 -7.53 -13.06 -16.93
CA GLU A 86 -8.66 -12.15 -17.04
C GLU A 86 -9.05 -12.01 -18.50
N ASN A 87 -10.34 -12.24 -18.81
CA ASN A 87 -10.88 -12.15 -20.16
C ASN A 87 -10.12 -12.99 -21.21
N GLY A 88 -9.63 -14.17 -20.84
CA GLY A 88 -8.86 -15.06 -21.70
C GLY A 88 -7.41 -14.64 -21.95
N GLN A 89 -6.94 -13.64 -21.24
CA GLN A 89 -5.54 -13.19 -21.29
C GLN A 89 -4.84 -13.46 -19.96
N ALA A 90 -3.63 -14.02 -20.05
CA ALA A 90 -2.76 -14.21 -18.88
C ALA A 90 -1.88 -12.99 -18.67
N CYS A 91 -1.74 -12.57 -17.41
CA CYS A 91 -0.82 -11.52 -16.98
C CYS A 91 -0.20 -11.87 -15.63
N LEU A 92 0.79 -11.09 -15.22
CA LEU A 92 1.34 -11.23 -13.88
C LEU A 92 0.38 -10.59 -12.86
N TRP A 93 0.01 -11.34 -11.85
CA TRP A 93 -0.92 -10.90 -10.83
C TRP A 93 -0.48 -9.59 -10.16
N TYR A 94 0.80 -9.51 -9.79
CA TYR A 94 1.34 -8.32 -9.11
C TYR A 94 1.39 -7.09 -10.02
N ASP A 95 1.53 -7.25 -11.33
CA ASP A 95 1.45 -6.14 -12.28
C ASP A 95 -0.01 -5.67 -12.42
N ARG A 96 -0.97 -6.59 -12.47
CA ARG A 96 -2.39 -6.25 -12.49
C ARG A 96 -2.83 -5.53 -11.21
N ALA A 97 -2.38 -6.03 -10.05
CA ALA A 97 -2.64 -5.39 -8.76
C ALA A 97 -1.98 -4.00 -8.66
N ALA A 98 -0.77 -3.84 -9.21
CA ALA A 98 -0.08 -2.55 -9.26
C ALA A 98 -0.86 -1.52 -10.09
N CYS A 99 -1.37 -1.90 -11.25
CA CYS A 99 -2.22 -1.02 -12.07
C CYS A 99 -3.47 -0.57 -11.32
N GLU A 100 -4.11 -1.47 -10.59
CA GLU A 100 -5.30 -1.13 -9.80
C GLU A 100 -4.97 -0.16 -8.66
N LEU A 101 -3.90 -0.41 -7.92
CA LEU A 101 -3.44 0.47 -6.85
C LEU A 101 -3.05 1.85 -7.37
N GLU A 102 -2.42 1.93 -8.52
CA GLU A 102 -2.11 3.21 -9.16
C GLU A 102 -3.39 3.99 -9.48
N GLN A 103 -4.41 3.34 -10.05
CA GLN A 103 -5.69 3.98 -10.32
C GLN A 103 -6.40 4.47 -9.04
N ILE A 104 -6.34 3.70 -7.97
CA ILE A 104 -6.97 4.05 -6.70
C ILE A 104 -6.26 5.23 -6.01
N LEU A 105 -4.93 5.27 -6.03
CA LEU A 105 -4.16 6.20 -5.21
C LEU A 105 -3.68 7.43 -5.96
N CYS A 106 -3.37 7.31 -7.26
CA CYS A 106 -2.78 8.41 -8.02
C CYS A 106 -3.76 9.56 -8.22
N GLY A 107 -3.29 10.78 -7.97
CA GLY A 107 -4.07 12.00 -8.14
C GLY A 107 -5.05 12.32 -7.02
N LYS A 108 -5.19 11.46 -6.02
CA LYS A 108 -6.08 11.70 -4.87
C LYS A 108 -5.40 12.54 -3.79
N ASN A 109 -6.19 13.31 -3.06
CA ASN A 109 -5.77 14.06 -1.87
C ASN A 109 -6.02 13.23 -0.60
N LEU A 110 -5.37 12.08 -0.47
CA LEU A 110 -5.61 11.16 0.64
C LEU A 110 -5.22 11.74 1.99
N PHE A 111 -4.21 12.60 2.02
CA PHE A 111 -3.62 13.14 3.25
C PHE A 111 -3.87 14.64 3.45
N GLY A 112 -4.73 15.21 2.66
CA GLY A 112 -5.32 16.54 2.89
C GLY A 112 -4.75 17.69 2.07
N VAL A 113 -3.45 17.78 1.80
CA VAL A 113 -2.85 18.95 1.14
C VAL A 113 -2.41 18.68 -0.29
N GLY A 114 -1.64 17.63 -0.49
CA GLY A 114 -1.05 17.30 -1.77
C GLY A 114 -1.72 16.11 -2.45
N ARG A 115 -1.63 16.09 -3.77
CA ARG A 115 -2.03 14.92 -4.54
C ARG A 115 -0.99 13.84 -4.42
N THR A 116 -1.42 12.60 -4.32
CA THR A 116 -0.56 11.42 -4.35
C THR A 116 -0.08 11.17 -5.77
N ILE A 117 1.23 11.07 -5.96
CA ILE A 117 1.86 10.90 -7.26
C ILE A 117 2.74 9.66 -7.20
N LEU A 118 2.61 8.76 -8.19
CA LEU A 118 3.51 7.63 -8.34
C LEU A 118 4.91 8.14 -8.71
N SER A 119 5.91 7.84 -7.87
CA SER A 119 7.30 8.23 -8.08
C SER A 119 8.15 7.11 -8.66
N SER A 120 7.87 5.85 -8.32
CA SER A 120 8.53 4.70 -8.94
C SER A 120 7.68 3.43 -8.87
N SER A 121 7.95 2.51 -9.81
CA SER A 121 7.41 1.17 -9.87
C SER A 121 8.55 0.22 -10.23
N GLU A 122 8.95 -0.63 -9.30
CA GLU A 122 10.15 -1.45 -9.41
C GLU A 122 9.83 -2.93 -9.16
N PRO A 123 10.57 -3.86 -9.80
CA PRO A 123 10.49 -5.27 -9.41
C PRO A 123 10.87 -5.45 -7.94
N TYR A 124 10.18 -6.35 -7.27
CA TYR A 124 10.42 -6.66 -5.87
C TYR A 124 10.42 -8.18 -5.65
N SER A 125 11.55 -8.73 -5.20
CA SER A 125 11.73 -10.15 -4.95
C SER A 125 12.52 -10.34 -3.65
N PRO A 126 11.87 -10.22 -2.47
CA PRO A 126 12.55 -10.32 -1.19
C PRO A 126 12.97 -11.75 -0.83
N HIS A 127 12.46 -12.75 -1.51
CA HIS A 127 12.76 -14.17 -1.32
C HIS A 127 12.75 -14.90 -2.67
N GLU A 128 13.44 -16.05 -2.76
CA GLU A 128 13.55 -16.84 -4.00
C GLU A 128 12.21 -17.12 -4.67
N ARG A 129 11.22 -17.54 -3.88
CA ARG A 129 9.88 -17.92 -4.37
C ARG A 129 8.85 -16.79 -4.29
N CYS A 130 9.28 -15.61 -3.91
CA CYS A 130 8.42 -14.46 -3.79
C CYS A 130 8.71 -13.47 -4.91
N LYS A 131 7.70 -13.19 -5.71
CA LYS A 131 7.77 -12.24 -6.83
C LYS A 131 6.74 -11.14 -6.63
N GLY A 132 7.10 -9.95 -7.06
CA GLY A 132 6.20 -8.84 -6.89
C GLY A 132 6.69 -7.53 -7.45
N ARG A 133 6.07 -6.46 -6.96
CA ARG A 133 6.36 -5.09 -7.35
C ARG A 133 6.33 -4.16 -6.14
N LEU A 134 7.24 -3.22 -6.13
CA LEU A 134 7.28 -2.12 -5.17
C LEU A 134 6.83 -0.85 -5.85
N LEU A 135 5.75 -0.27 -5.38
CA LEU A 135 5.29 1.07 -5.80
C LEU A 135 5.64 2.08 -4.72
N LYS A 136 6.16 3.22 -5.14
CA LYS A 136 6.39 4.37 -4.25
C LYS A 136 5.57 5.55 -4.72
N PHE A 137 4.73 6.06 -3.82
CA PHE A 137 3.97 7.28 -4.03
C PHE A 137 4.50 8.38 -3.12
N THR A 138 4.50 9.59 -3.62
CA THR A 138 4.87 10.77 -2.84
C THR A 138 3.72 11.75 -2.75
N THR A 139 3.61 12.43 -1.62
CA THR A 139 2.66 13.51 -1.38
C THR A 139 3.14 14.41 -0.27
N LYS A 140 2.38 15.45 0.05
CA LYS A 140 2.68 16.41 1.10
C LYS A 140 1.49 16.59 2.04
N ASP A 141 1.78 16.89 3.30
CA ASP A 141 0.80 17.31 4.29
C ASP A 141 1.39 18.38 5.22
N PHE A 142 0.56 19.00 6.04
CA PHE A 142 1.03 19.95 7.05
C PHE A 142 1.87 19.26 8.13
N SER A 143 2.96 19.88 8.52
CA SER A 143 3.89 19.31 9.51
C SER A 143 3.32 19.18 10.92
N ASN A 144 2.26 19.95 11.24
CA ASN A 144 1.59 19.93 12.53
C ASN A 144 0.59 18.77 12.70
N LYS A 145 0.31 18.00 11.65
CA LYS A 145 -0.53 16.80 11.76
C LYS A 145 0.19 15.71 12.55
N SER A 146 -0.41 15.27 13.65
CA SER A 146 0.11 14.20 14.46
C SER A 146 -0.01 12.86 13.76
N ILE A 147 1.09 12.10 13.73
CA ILE A 147 1.13 10.73 13.20
C ILE A 147 0.76 9.71 14.28
N THR A 148 0.84 10.07 15.55
CA THR A 148 0.58 9.18 16.69
C THR A 148 -0.47 9.75 17.64
N PRO A 149 -1.40 8.91 18.15
CA PRO A 149 -2.42 9.34 19.12
C PRO A 149 -1.84 9.92 20.42
N LEU A 150 -0.62 9.53 20.79
CA LEU A 150 0.06 9.98 22.02
C LEU A 150 0.49 11.45 21.98
N GLN A 151 0.60 12.06 20.80
CA GLN A 151 0.94 13.49 20.69
C GLN A 151 -0.29 14.40 20.80
N ALA A 152 -1.48 13.89 20.55
CA ALA A 152 -2.72 14.67 20.68
C ALA A 152 -3.10 14.95 22.15
N THR A 153 -2.65 14.12 23.09
CA THR A 153 -2.96 14.25 24.52
C THR A 153 -2.05 15.24 25.26
N ARG A 154 -0.96 15.71 24.65
CA ARG A 154 -0.03 16.66 25.31
C ARG A 154 -0.39 18.14 25.14
N HIS A 155 -1.35 18.48 24.30
CA HIS A 155 -1.78 19.86 24.08
C HIS A 155 -3.14 20.19 24.71
N GLY A 156 -3.68 19.34 25.54
CA GLY A 156 -4.97 19.49 26.20
C GLY A 156 -4.89 19.70 27.72
N VAL A 157 -3.80 20.24 28.21
CA VAL A 157 -3.67 20.69 29.62
C VAL A 157 -3.25 22.11 29.67
#